data_ac0418450eee1cd3020d03a0661ef8d7
#
_entry.id   ac0418450eee1cd3020d03a0661ef8d7
#
_cell.length_a   1.000
_cell.length_b   1.000
_cell.length_c   1.000
_cell.angle_alpha   90.00
_cell.angle_beta   90.00
_cell.angle_gamma   90.00
#
_symmetry.space_group_name_H-M   'P 1'
#
loop_
_entity.id
_entity.type
_entity.pdbx_description
1 polymer ?
#
loop_
_entity_poly.entity_id
_entity_poly.type
_entity_poly.pdbx_seq_one_letter_code
_entity_poly.pdbx_strand_id
1 'polypeptide(L)'
;MSASFEFVAPDHFTAGAVGPPGQRIFYLQSREKGTLVTLKSEKEQVRALAQYLSGLLEKLPAVGERMPRDLSLIEPVNEAWIVASIAVGYDEARDRILVVANELLEEEEGGGDPASARVLITRAQAAAFVKQAEALMKAGREICPWCSQPKDPGGHTCPRSNGHVHH
;
A
#
# COMPACT_ATOMS: atom_id res chain seq x y z
N MET A 1 -1.60 23.33 7.78
CA MET A 1 -0.40 22.59 8.15
C MET A 1 -0.76 21.13 8.47
N SER A 2 -0.09 20.21 7.82
CA SER A 2 -0.38 18.80 8.00
C SER A 2 0.26 18.25 9.27
N ALA A 3 -0.38 17.26 9.87
CA ALA A 3 0.13 16.64 11.10
C ALA A 3 1.07 15.48 10.76
N SER A 4 2.11 15.33 11.56
CA SER A 4 2.98 14.16 11.52
C SER A 4 2.50 13.12 12.52
N PHE A 5 2.78 11.85 12.22
CA PHE A 5 2.33 10.73 13.04
C PHE A 5 3.49 9.78 13.34
N GLU A 6 3.45 9.18 14.53
CA GLU A 6 4.42 8.15 14.88
C GLU A 6 3.69 7.02 15.59
N PHE A 7 3.70 5.84 15.01
CA PHE A 7 3.08 4.65 15.57
C PHE A 7 4.16 3.61 15.82
N VAL A 8 4.36 3.25 17.07
CA VAL A 8 5.39 2.28 17.47
C VAL A 8 4.87 0.85 17.55
N ALA A 9 3.55 0.69 17.64
CA ALA A 9 2.91 -0.62 17.71
C ALA A 9 1.50 -0.54 17.13
N PRO A 10 1.37 -0.28 15.82
CA PRO A 10 0.05 -0.17 15.21
C PRO A 10 -0.68 -1.50 15.26
N ASP A 11 -1.99 -1.44 15.45
CA ASP A 11 -2.85 -2.63 15.40
C ASP A 11 -3.45 -2.86 14.03
N HIS A 12 -3.19 -1.94 13.08
CA HIS A 12 -3.70 -2.02 11.71
C HIS A 12 -2.74 -1.29 10.78
N PHE A 13 -2.36 -1.95 9.71
CA PHE A 13 -1.52 -1.36 8.65
C PHE A 13 -1.90 -1.99 7.32
N THR A 14 -2.37 -1.20 6.38
CA THR A 14 -2.85 -1.72 5.11
C THR A 14 -2.77 -0.70 3.99
N ALA A 15 -2.99 -1.18 2.78
CA ALA A 15 -3.30 -0.33 1.64
C ALA A 15 -4.67 -0.73 1.12
N GLY A 16 -5.36 0.20 0.52
CA GLY A 16 -6.65 -0.05 -0.10
C GLY A 16 -6.87 0.88 -1.27
N ALA A 17 -7.93 0.64 -2.01
CA ALA A 17 -8.29 1.46 -3.14
C ALA A 17 -9.79 1.70 -3.17
N VAL A 18 -10.17 2.90 -3.58
CA VAL A 18 -11.57 3.29 -3.68
C VAL A 18 -11.84 3.73 -5.10
N GLY A 19 -12.93 3.25 -5.69
CA GLY A 19 -13.34 3.58 -7.04
C GLY A 19 -13.27 2.40 -7.99
N PRO A 20 -13.84 2.55 -9.19
CA PRO A 20 -13.85 1.48 -10.19
C PRO A 20 -12.46 1.27 -10.81
N PRO A 21 -12.19 0.09 -11.41
CA PRO A 21 -10.94 -0.16 -12.11
C PRO A 21 -10.63 0.97 -13.11
N GLY A 22 -9.36 1.41 -13.12
CA GLY A 22 -8.92 2.51 -13.97
C GLY A 22 -9.12 3.89 -13.38
N GLN A 23 -9.93 4.01 -12.32
CA GLN A 23 -10.20 5.28 -11.65
C GLN A 23 -10.04 5.19 -10.14
N ARG A 24 -9.26 4.22 -9.69
CA ARG A 24 -9.09 3.99 -8.26
C ARG A 24 -8.13 4.98 -7.63
N ILE A 25 -8.47 5.41 -6.43
CA ILE A 25 -7.59 6.21 -5.57
C ILE A 25 -7.03 5.28 -4.51
N PHE A 26 -5.71 5.27 -4.37
CA PHE A 26 -5.03 4.38 -3.43
C PHE A 26 -4.74 5.10 -2.13
N TYR A 27 -4.83 4.36 -1.05
CA TYR A 27 -4.59 4.88 0.30
C TYR A 27 -3.70 3.92 1.08
N LEU A 28 -2.84 4.50 1.92
CA LEU A 28 -2.16 3.78 2.98
C LEU A 28 -2.88 4.13 4.27
N GLN A 29 -3.08 3.14 5.13
CA GLN A 29 -3.82 3.37 6.36
C GLN A 29 -3.17 2.64 7.52
N SER A 30 -3.10 3.31 8.65
CA SER A 30 -2.56 2.76 9.89
C SER A 30 -3.39 3.24 11.07
N ARG A 31 -3.48 2.41 12.10
CA ARG A 31 -4.19 2.76 13.32
C ARG A 31 -3.41 2.27 14.53
N GLU A 32 -3.40 3.09 15.59
CA GLU A 32 -2.87 2.72 16.88
C GLU A 32 -3.73 3.35 17.96
N LYS A 33 -4.23 2.52 18.87
CA LYS A 33 -5.01 3.00 20.03
C LYS A 33 -6.13 3.98 19.68
N GLY A 34 -6.87 3.68 18.63
CA GLY A 34 -7.99 4.52 18.22
C GLY A 34 -7.64 5.69 17.31
N THR A 35 -6.36 5.98 17.12
CA THR A 35 -5.96 7.01 16.16
C THR A 35 -5.77 6.38 14.78
N LEU A 36 -6.59 6.81 13.85
CA LEU A 36 -6.56 6.31 12.46
C LEU A 36 -5.94 7.36 11.56
N VAL A 37 -4.94 6.95 10.77
CA VAL A 37 -4.31 7.81 9.78
C VAL A 37 -4.49 7.19 8.41
N THR A 38 -5.02 7.97 7.48
CA THR A 38 -5.19 7.58 6.08
C THR A 38 -4.41 8.58 5.22
N LEU A 39 -3.57 8.06 4.35
CA LEU A 39 -2.74 8.87 3.47
C LEU A 39 -3.06 8.50 2.02
N LYS A 40 -3.23 9.52 1.17
CA LYS A 40 -3.44 9.28 -0.25
C LYS A 40 -2.10 8.95 -0.91
N SER A 41 -2.08 7.88 -1.70
CA SER A 41 -0.87 7.42 -2.38
C SER A 41 -1.14 7.09 -3.84
N GLU A 42 -0.07 6.80 -4.58
CA GLU A 42 -0.16 6.34 -5.94
C GLU A 42 -0.06 4.82 -5.99
N LYS A 43 -0.63 4.23 -7.03
CA LYS A 43 -0.55 2.79 -7.26
C LYS A 43 0.90 2.30 -7.24
N GLU A 44 1.80 3.03 -7.90
CA GLU A 44 3.21 2.65 -7.96
C GLU A 44 3.90 2.71 -6.59
N GLN A 45 3.47 3.62 -5.72
CA GLN A 45 4.01 3.70 -4.36
C GLN A 45 3.61 2.47 -3.55
N VAL A 46 2.35 2.04 -3.67
CA VAL A 46 1.87 0.84 -2.99
C VAL A 46 2.63 -0.39 -3.50
N ARG A 47 2.78 -0.50 -4.82
CA ARG A 47 3.48 -1.61 -5.44
C ARG A 47 4.95 -1.66 -5.02
N ALA A 48 5.63 -0.52 -5.08
CA ALA A 48 7.04 -0.44 -4.70
C ALA A 48 7.26 -0.77 -3.23
N LEU A 49 6.39 -0.28 -2.35
CA LEU A 49 6.45 -0.60 -0.92
C LEU A 49 6.30 -2.10 -0.70
N ALA A 50 5.34 -2.73 -1.36
CA ALA A 50 5.13 -4.17 -1.23
C ALA A 50 6.35 -4.97 -1.72
N GLN A 51 6.94 -4.56 -2.84
CA GLN A 51 8.14 -5.22 -3.37
C GLN A 51 9.32 -5.10 -2.42
N TYR A 52 9.50 -3.92 -1.84
CA TYR A 52 10.59 -3.69 -0.89
C TYR A 52 10.39 -4.52 0.38
N LEU A 53 9.18 -4.54 0.92
CA LEU A 53 8.87 -5.33 2.10
C LEU A 53 9.06 -6.83 1.84
N SER A 54 8.63 -7.30 0.67
CA SER A 54 8.82 -8.71 0.28
C SER A 54 10.29 -9.08 0.24
N GLY A 55 11.13 -8.23 -0.38
CA GLY A 55 12.58 -8.46 -0.44
C GLY A 55 13.24 -8.44 0.94
N LEU A 56 12.78 -7.55 1.82
CA LEU A 56 13.30 -7.49 3.18
C LEU A 56 12.92 -8.74 3.98
N LEU A 57 11.68 -9.20 3.84
CA LEU A 57 11.23 -10.41 4.54
C LEU A 57 11.97 -11.67 4.12
N GLU A 58 12.40 -11.75 2.86
CA GLU A 58 13.20 -12.88 2.39
C GLU A 58 14.56 -12.98 3.09
N LYS A 59 15.09 -11.87 3.56
CA LYS A 59 16.37 -11.80 4.23
C LYS A 59 16.28 -12.07 5.74
N LEU A 60 15.09 -12.12 6.29
CA LEU A 60 14.86 -12.32 7.70
C LEU A 60 14.38 -13.75 7.97
N PRO A 61 14.72 -14.33 9.14
CA PRO A 61 14.23 -15.66 9.48
C PRO A 61 12.70 -15.67 9.56
N ALA A 62 12.11 -16.80 9.22
CA ALA A 62 10.67 -16.95 9.32
C ALA A 62 10.23 -16.86 10.79
N VAL A 63 9.13 -16.17 11.05
CA VAL A 63 8.52 -16.11 12.38
C VAL A 63 7.14 -16.72 12.33
N GLY A 64 6.78 -17.42 13.40
CA GLY A 64 5.49 -18.08 13.51
C GLY A 64 4.36 -17.16 13.94
N GLU A 65 4.42 -15.89 13.65
CA GLU A 65 3.37 -14.95 14.02
C GLU A 65 2.13 -15.12 13.16
N ARG A 66 0.98 -14.91 13.77
CA ARG A 66 -0.28 -14.94 13.05
C ARG A 66 -0.44 -13.65 12.23
N MET A 67 -0.76 -13.81 10.95
CA MET A 67 -1.00 -12.67 10.09
C MET A 67 -2.35 -12.03 10.38
N PRO A 68 -2.46 -10.69 10.31
CA PRO A 68 -3.74 -10.01 10.42
C PRO A 68 -4.71 -10.52 9.35
N ARG A 69 -5.98 -10.63 9.70
CA ARG A 69 -6.99 -11.17 8.79
C ARG A 69 -7.75 -10.12 8.01
N ASP A 70 -8.10 -9.03 8.65
CA ASP A 70 -8.87 -7.97 8.01
C ASP A 70 -7.99 -6.79 7.67
N LEU A 71 -7.73 -6.63 6.39
CA LEU A 71 -6.90 -5.56 5.87
C LEU A 71 -7.71 -4.55 5.05
N SER A 72 -9.04 -4.58 5.20
CA SER A 72 -9.90 -3.60 4.56
C SER A 72 -9.65 -2.20 5.12
N LEU A 73 -9.89 -1.18 4.31
CA LEU A 73 -9.82 0.19 4.79
C LEU A 73 -10.92 0.42 5.84
N ILE A 74 -10.54 1.10 6.90
CA ILE A 74 -11.48 1.49 7.96
C ILE A 74 -12.11 2.83 7.55
N GLU A 75 -13.42 2.88 7.58
CA GLU A 75 -14.16 4.10 7.27
C GLU A 75 -14.32 4.99 8.50
N PRO A 76 -14.39 6.31 8.33
CA PRO A 76 -14.36 7.03 7.04
C PRO A 76 -12.94 7.12 6.47
N VAL A 77 -12.85 7.07 5.12
CA VAL A 77 -11.57 7.18 4.43
C VAL A 77 -11.30 8.65 4.15
N ASN A 78 -10.67 9.32 5.10
CA ASN A 78 -10.35 10.75 5.00
C ASN A 78 -8.84 10.92 5.03
N GLU A 79 -8.27 11.35 3.92
CA GLU A 79 -6.82 11.52 3.83
C GLU A 79 -6.32 12.68 4.70
N ALA A 80 -5.23 12.42 5.43
CA ALA A 80 -4.55 13.46 6.17
C ALA A 80 -3.70 14.31 5.23
N TRP A 81 -2.99 13.67 4.31
CA TRP A 81 -2.19 14.32 3.30
C TRP A 81 -1.79 13.30 2.22
N ILE A 82 -1.12 13.81 1.18
CA ILE A 82 -0.69 13.02 0.03
C ILE A 82 0.77 12.61 0.20
N VAL A 83 1.10 11.37 -0.10
CA VAL A 83 2.44 10.82 0.03
C VAL A 83 3.31 11.24 -1.15
N ALA A 84 4.49 11.82 -0.86
CA ALA A 84 5.51 12.11 -1.87
C ALA A 84 6.48 10.95 -2.02
N SER A 85 6.94 10.40 -0.90
CA SER A 85 7.94 9.34 -0.89
C SER A 85 7.75 8.43 0.31
N ILE A 86 8.27 7.21 0.18
CA ILE A 86 8.21 6.20 1.24
C ILE A 86 9.61 5.62 1.41
N ALA A 87 10.05 5.49 2.66
CA ALA A 87 11.31 4.82 2.99
C ALA A 87 11.04 3.67 3.93
N VAL A 88 11.87 2.64 3.88
CA VAL A 88 11.73 1.45 4.71
C VAL A 88 13.07 1.13 5.36
N GLY A 89 13.04 0.78 6.64
CA GLY A 89 14.20 0.34 7.38
C GLY A 89 13.84 -0.82 8.30
N TYR A 90 14.84 -1.43 8.89
CA TYR A 90 14.63 -2.50 9.83
C TYR A 90 15.24 -2.13 11.19
N ASP A 91 14.43 -2.22 12.23
CA ASP A 91 14.86 -1.98 13.61
C ASP A 91 15.16 -3.33 14.26
N GLU A 92 16.44 -3.69 14.30
CA GLU A 92 16.87 -4.98 14.85
C GLU A 92 16.54 -5.13 16.33
N ALA A 93 16.68 -4.05 17.10
CA ALA A 93 16.46 -4.10 18.55
C ALA A 93 15.01 -4.46 18.88
N ARG A 94 14.07 -3.97 18.09
CA ARG A 94 12.64 -4.22 18.29
C ARG A 94 12.10 -5.35 17.43
N ASP A 95 12.89 -5.82 16.46
CA ASP A 95 12.45 -6.74 15.42
C ASP A 95 11.19 -6.23 14.74
N ARG A 96 11.25 -4.97 14.32
CA ARG A 96 10.16 -4.30 13.62
C ARG A 96 10.64 -3.63 12.36
N ILE A 97 9.76 -3.49 11.40
CA ILE A 97 10.06 -2.82 10.15
C ILE A 97 9.53 -1.39 10.24
N LEU A 98 10.40 -0.44 9.97
CA LEU A 98 10.04 0.98 9.98
C LEU A 98 9.62 1.40 8.58
N VAL A 99 8.41 1.93 8.47
CA VAL A 99 7.91 2.53 7.23
C VAL A 99 7.74 4.02 7.49
N VAL A 100 8.35 4.85 6.64
CA VAL A 100 8.25 6.30 6.75
C VAL A 100 7.66 6.87 5.47
N ALA A 101 6.52 7.52 5.58
CA ALA A 101 5.91 8.23 4.47
C ALA A 101 6.11 9.73 4.68
N ASN A 102 6.50 10.43 3.62
CA ASN A 102 6.71 11.87 3.66
C ASN A 102 5.66 12.57 2.80
N GLU A 103 5.19 13.69 3.28
CA GLU A 103 4.14 14.47 2.64
C GLU A 103 4.62 15.11 1.33
N LEU A 104 3.73 15.10 0.33
CA LEU A 104 3.94 15.85 -0.90
C LEU A 104 3.59 17.32 -0.65
N LEU A 105 4.59 18.19 -0.76
CA LEU A 105 4.37 19.63 -0.66
C LEU A 105 4.26 20.23 -2.06
N GLU A 106 3.27 21.09 -2.23
CA GLU A 106 3.16 21.88 -3.45
C GLU A 106 4.01 23.13 -3.28
N GLU A 107 4.63 23.59 -4.37
CA GLU A 107 5.49 24.76 -4.34
C GLU A 107 4.79 25.99 -3.80
N GLU A 108 3.50 26.11 -4.05
CA GLU A 108 2.69 27.25 -3.63
C GLU A 108 2.47 27.34 -2.12
N GLU A 109 2.60 26.21 -1.42
CA GLU A 109 2.40 26.18 0.02
C GLU A 109 3.63 26.63 0.81
N GLY A 110 4.62 27.07 0.11
CA GLY A 110 5.94 27.51 0.54
C GLY A 110 6.23 27.67 2.00
N GLY A 111 7.22 27.00 2.50
CA GLY A 111 7.85 27.37 3.73
C GLY A 111 7.56 26.54 4.95
N GLY A 112 7.06 25.34 4.83
CA GLY A 112 6.98 24.43 5.96
C GLY A 112 7.71 23.14 5.69
N ASP A 113 8.16 22.46 6.73
CA ASP A 113 8.69 21.12 6.57
C ASP A 113 7.56 20.17 6.24
N PRO A 114 7.78 19.18 5.35
CA PRO A 114 6.74 18.20 5.06
C PRO A 114 6.42 17.37 6.32
N ALA A 115 5.16 17.02 6.48
CA ALA A 115 4.75 16.09 7.51
C ALA A 115 5.30 14.70 7.19
N SER A 116 5.43 13.88 8.21
CA SER A 116 5.84 12.50 8.02
C SER A 116 4.98 11.57 8.88
N ALA A 117 4.86 10.33 8.43
CA ALA A 117 4.23 9.27 9.20
C ALA A 117 5.25 8.16 9.38
N ARG A 118 5.59 7.83 10.61
CA ARG A 118 6.55 6.78 10.96
C ARG A 118 5.79 5.65 11.62
N VAL A 119 5.89 4.47 11.06
CA VAL A 119 5.14 3.31 11.54
C VAL A 119 6.07 2.13 11.71
N LEU A 120 6.11 1.55 12.91
CA LEU A 120 6.89 0.34 13.18
C LEU A 120 5.96 -0.87 13.14
N ILE A 121 6.05 -1.66 12.07
CA ILE A 121 5.17 -2.81 11.87
C ILE A 121 5.89 -4.11 12.16
N THR A 122 5.13 -5.15 12.49
CA THR A 122 5.69 -6.49 12.68
C THR A 122 5.97 -7.13 11.32
N ARG A 123 6.74 -8.21 11.32
CA ARG A 123 6.96 -9.00 10.10
C ARG A 123 5.64 -9.57 9.58
N ALA A 124 4.75 -10.00 10.49
CA ALA A 124 3.44 -10.51 10.10
C ALA A 124 2.60 -9.43 9.41
N GLN A 125 2.62 -8.21 9.93
CA GLN A 125 1.93 -7.08 9.30
C GLN A 125 2.52 -6.76 7.92
N ALA A 126 3.84 -6.82 7.80
CA ALA A 126 4.50 -6.59 6.50
C ALA A 126 4.11 -7.67 5.49
N ALA A 127 4.11 -8.93 5.90
CA ALA A 127 3.72 -10.03 5.02
C ALA A 127 2.25 -9.91 4.59
N ALA A 128 1.38 -9.52 5.53
CA ALA A 128 -0.04 -9.29 5.22
C ALA A 128 -0.20 -8.12 4.25
N PHE A 129 0.56 -7.05 4.44
CA PHE A 129 0.54 -5.89 3.52
C PHE A 129 0.93 -6.32 2.11
N VAL A 130 1.98 -7.14 1.97
CA VAL A 130 2.43 -7.63 0.65
C VAL A 130 1.29 -8.37 -0.05
N LYS A 131 0.60 -9.26 0.64
CA LYS A 131 -0.52 -9.99 0.06
C LYS A 131 -1.68 -9.07 -0.31
N GLN A 132 -1.98 -8.09 0.53
CA GLN A 132 -3.03 -7.12 0.26
C GLN A 132 -2.70 -6.29 -0.98
N ALA A 133 -1.45 -5.83 -1.10
CA ALA A 133 -1.02 -5.05 -2.26
C ALA A 133 -1.10 -5.88 -3.54
N GLU A 134 -0.71 -7.15 -3.50
CA GLU A 134 -0.83 -8.05 -4.65
C GLU A 134 -2.28 -8.19 -5.09
N ALA A 135 -3.20 -8.35 -4.14
CA ALA A 135 -4.62 -8.43 -4.43
C ALA A 135 -5.15 -7.14 -5.06
N LEU A 136 -4.69 -5.99 -4.56
CA LEU A 136 -5.07 -4.69 -5.12
C LEU A 136 -4.57 -4.52 -6.55
N MET A 137 -3.36 -4.98 -6.85
CA MET A 137 -2.80 -4.88 -8.20
C MET A 137 -3.60 -5.73 -9.18
N LYS A 138 -4.00 -6.94 -8.77
CA LYS A 138 -4.83 -7.82 -9.60
C LYS A 138 -6.22 -7.25 -9.82
N ALA A 139 -6.84 -6.71 -8.77
CA ALA A 139 -8.19 -6.16 -8.85
C ALA A 139 -8.28 -4.93 -9.74
N GLY A 140 -7.15 -4.22 -9.95
CA GLY A 140 -7.11 -3.03 -10.78
C GLY A 140 -7.03 -3.30 -12.27
N ARG A 141 -6.88 -4.56 -12.69
CA ARG A 141 -6.84 -4.89 -14.10
C ARG A 141 -8.24 -4.87 -14.69
N GLU A 142 -8.35 -4.36 -15.92
CA GLU A 142 -9.61 -4.41 -16.63
C GLU A 142 -10.00 -5.85 -16.91
N ILE A 143 -11.30 -6.11 -16.86
CA ILE A 143 -11.82 -7.44 -17.21
C ILE A 143 -12.01 -7.50 -18.71
N CYS A 144 -11.43 -8.55 -19.34
CA CYS A 144 -11.59 -8.77 -20.76
C CYS A 144 -13.05 -9.13 -21.08
N PRO A 145 -13.73 -8.42 -21.99
CA PRO A 145 -15.13 -8.72 -22.32
C PRO A 145 -15.32 -10.07 -23.02
N TRP A 146 -14.25 -10.65 -23.55
CA TRP A 146 -14.32 -11.91 -24.30
C TRP A 146 -14.21 -13.14 -23.41
N CYS A 147 -13.35 -13.12 -22.42
CA CYS A 147 -13.10 -14.30 -21.59
C CYS A 147 -13.31 -14.08 -20.09
N SER A 148 -13.69 -12.89 -19.70
CA SER A 148 -13.92 -12.50 -18.28
C SER A 148 -12.70 -12.68 -17.39
N GLN A 149 -11.51 -12.69 -17.99
CA GLN A 149 -10.24 -12.74 -17.25
C GLN A 149 -9.63 -11.36 -17.16
N PRO A 150 -8.91 -11.04 -16.06
CA PRO A 150 -8.22 -9.77 -15.97
C PRO A 150 -7.19 -9.63 -17.08
N LYS A 151 -7.10 -8.43 -17.66
CA LYS A 151 -6.08 -8.13 -18.64
C LYS A 151 -4.74 -7.88 -17.98
N ASP A 152 -3.66 -8.32 -18.62
CA ASP A 152 -2.31 -8.03 -18.15
C ASP A 152 -1.96 -6.56 -18.42
N PRO A 153 -1.11 -5.95 -17.57
CA PRO A 153 -0.72 -4.54 -17.78
C PRO A 153 -0.06 -4.27 -19.14
N GLY A 154 0.65 -5.26 -19.69
CA GLY A 154 1.33 -5.14 -20.98
C GLY A 154 0.48 -5.49 -22.18
N GLY A 155 -0.80 -5.78 -21.98
CA GLY A 155 -1.70 -6.25 -23.00
C GLY A 155 -2.25 -7.61 -22.64
N HIS A 156 -3.25 -8.03 -23.39
CA HIS A 156 -3.92 -9.30 -23.11
C HIS A 156 -4.26 -10.01 -24.39
N THR A 157 -3.81 -11.26 -24.50
CA THR A 157 -4.22 -12.13 -25.60
C THR A 157 -5.42 -12.94 -25.14
N CYS A 158 -6.58 -12.65 -25.70
CA CYS A 158 -7.81 -13.33 -25.30
C CYS A 158 -7.88 -14.72 -25.97
N PRO A 159 -8.02 -15.80 -25.19
CA PRO A 159 -8.10 -17.16 -25.78
C PRO A 159 -9.30 -17.35 -26.70
N ARG A 160 -10.36 -16.55 -26.50
CA ARG A 160 -11.57 -16.67 -27.31
C ARG A 160 -11.50 -15.95 -28.65
N SER A 161 -10.48 -15.18 -28.87
CA SER A 161 -10.35 -14.46 -30.14
C SER A 161 -9.64 -15.23 -31.22
N ASN A 162 -9.43 -16.55 -31.05
CA ASN A 162 -8.97 -17.48 -32.05
C ASN A 162 -7.77 -17.04 -32.88
N GLY A 163 -6.72 -16.64 -32.22
CA GLY A 163 -5.51 -16.21 -32.84
C GLY A 163 -5.52 -14.81 -33.40
N HIS A 164 -6.62 -14.09 -33.27
CA HIS A 164 -6.61 -12.67 -33.54
C HIS A 164 -5.89 -11.96 -32.39
N VAL A 165 -5.06 -11.04 -32.75
CA VAL A 165 -4.30 -10.30 -31.77
C VAL A 165 -5.13 -9.14 -31.28
N HIS A 166 -5.46 -9.17 -29.98
CA HIS A 166 -6.26 -8.14 -29.35
C HIS A 166 -5.51 -7.66 -28.11
N HIS A 167 -5.00 -6.53 -28.17
CA HIS A 167 -4.13 -6.12 -27.10
C HIS A 167 -4.29 -4.68 -26.75
#